data_8bd8713cb71fc71f3353a0a6f22a3368
#
_entry.id   8bd8713cb71fc71f3353a0a6f22a3368
#
_cell.length_a   1.000
_cell.length_b   1.000
_cell.length_c   1.000
_cell.angle_alpha   90.00
_cell.angle_beta   90.00
_cell.angle_gamma   90.00
#
_symmetry.space_group_name_H-M   'P 1'
#
loop_
_entity.id
_entity.type
_entity.pdbx_description
1 polymer ?
#
loop_
_entity_poly.entity_id
_entity_poly.type
_entity_poly.pdbx_seq_one_letter_code
_entity_poly.pdbx_strand_id
1 'polypeptide(L)'
;NVGEVRPTSRMLSTDKLIGFQLISSDLLSGNDLYMNSPIIEEIAESHAEIKVKQQGRTIYETIVPPGPFILNDLPVIGSNELVLEIKEADGRIRKSTHYFTTMPNQLKKGRYQYNFISGYSYDRYNQFNNQNNNPIFLLGEFSYGINQKITAYGAIRKKLNSNTFFSGLSLDLGRWGGVASDISYFEHNNLLKYQLRYNKRWSNIGTSLNISSSHYQSIKSDSVSIRKSQTDNIKNSYTISLFQPIKSFGTFSIGYHQNSYAKRKNDFTINTSLSSSIKKMNYSIKYQRSEEH
;
A
#
# COMPACT_ATOMS: atom_id res chain seq x y z
N ASN A 1 5.95 7.89 -20.23
CA ASN A 1 7.13 8.41 -19.55
C ASN A 1 8.35 7.60 -19.97
N VAL A 2 9.47 8.27 -20.31
CA VAL A 2 10.75 7.66 -20.72
C VAL A 2 11.87 8.38 -19.96
N GLY A 3 12.91 7.65 -19.54
CA GLY A 3 14.07 8.18 -18.83
C GLY A 3 14.22 7.64 -17.43
N GLU A 4 14.66 8.45 -16.46
CA GLU A 4 14.61 8.10 -15.03
C GLU A 4 13.17 8.22 -14.56
N VAL A 5 12.54 7.08 -14.29
CA VAL A 5 11.12 6.98 -13.96
C VAL A 5 10.94 6.40 -12.58
N ARG A 6 10.03 6.99 -11.80
CA ARG A 6 9.42 6.36 -10.64
C ARG A 6 8.05 5.82 -11.08
N PRO A 7 8.00 4.60 -11.60
CA PRO A 7 6.76 4.10 -12.16
C PRO A 7 5.73 3.84 -11.08
N THR A 8 4.49 4.09 -11.40
CA THR A 8 3.35 3.75 -10.57
C THR A 8 2.78 2.41 -10.99
N SER A 9 2.43 1.58 -10.03
CA SER A 9 1.74 0.30 -10.24
C SER A 9 0.62 0.16 -9.23
N ARG A 10 -0.42 -0.57 -9.58
CA ARG A 10 -1.62 -0.77 -8.76
C ARG A 10 -1.62 -2.10 -8.02
N MET A 11 -0.82 -3.06 -8.48
CA MET A 11 -0.88 -4.44 -8.02
C MET A 11 0.40 -4.92 -7.36
N LEU A 12 1.55 -4.52 -7.89
CA LEU A 12 2.86 -4.97 -7.44
C LEU A 12 3.80 -3.80 -7.17
N SER A 13 4.75 -3.98 -6.25
CA SER A 13 5.76 -2.96 -5.96
C SER A 13 6.68 -2.72 -7.16
N THR A 14 7.03 -1.45 -7.37
CA THR A 14 7.95 -1.01 -8.41
C THR A 14 9.22 -0.44 -7.81
N ASP A 15 10.31 -0.50 -8.58
CA ASP A 15 11.57 0.14 -8.25
C ASP A 15 11.71 1.46 -9.02
N LYS A 16 12.62 2.33 -8.57
CA LYS A 16 13.16 3.37 -9.44
C LYS A 16 13.90 2.70 -10.60
N LEU A 17 13.68 3.16 -11.81
CA LEU A 17 14.32 2.58 -12.96
C LEU A 17 14.65 3.63 -14.03
N ILE A 18 15.63 3.31 -14.84
CA ILE A 18 15.89 3.98 -16.11
C ILE A 18 15.22 3.13 -17.18
N GLY A 19 14.19 3.67 -17.82
CA GLY A 19 13.39 2.93 -18.77
C GLY A 19 12.16 3.68 -19.21
N PHE A 20 11.07 2.95 -19.42
CA PHE A 20 9.81 3.57 -19.82
C PHE A 20 8.60 2.95 -19.13
N GLN A 21 7.54 3.71 -19.06
CA GLN A 21 6.22 3.29 -18.60
C GLN A 21 5.18 3.69 -19.66
N LEU A 22 4.39 2.71 -20.07
CA LEU A 22 3.18 2.87 -20.86
C LEU A 22 1.98 2.51 -19.97
N ILE A 23 1.14 3.48 -19.68
CA ILE A 23 -0.03 3.30 -18.81
C ILE A 23 -1.27 3.82 -19.53
N SER A 24 -2.37 3.10 -19.38
CA SER A 24 -3.67 3.61 -19.84
C SER A 24 -4.00 4.89 -19.11
N SER A 25 -4.26 5.96 -19.86
CA SER A 25 -4.61 7.26 -19.28
C SER A 25 -6.05 7.27 -18.82
N ASP A 26 -6.24 7.39 -17.52
CA ASP A 26 -7.56 7.61 -16.92
C ASP A 26 -7.89 9.11 -16.77
N LEU A 27 -7.07 10.00 -17.34
CA LEU A 27 -7.26 11.45 -17.33
C LEU A 27 -8.64 11.89 -17.88
N LEU A 28 -9.29 11.03 -18.66
CA LEU A 28 -10.64 11.24 -19.16
C LEU A 28 -11.73 10.70 -18.22
N SER A 29 -11.37 10.04 -17.15
CA SER A 29 -12.31 9.38 -16.23
C SER A 29 -12.56 10.15 -14.91
N GLY A 30 -11.99 11.32 -14.76
CA GLY A 30 -12.14 12.12 -13.53
C GLY A 30 -11.35 11.56 -12.35
N ASN A 31 -11.39 12.24 -11.20
CA ASN A 31 -10.65 11.95 -9.96
C ASN A 31 -10.92 10.58 -9.30
N ASP A 32 -11.53 9.63 -9.98
CA ASP A 32 -11.93 8.34 -9.42
C ASP A 32 -10.77 7.34 -9.24
N LEU A 33 -9.56 7.70 -9.68
CA LEU A 33 -8.39 6.83 -9.65
C LEU A 33 -7.92 6.44 -8.25
N TYR A 34 -8.25 7.24 -7.25
CA TYR A 34 -7.77 7.08 -5.88
C TYR A 34 -8.88 6.84 -4.86
N MET A 35 -10.09 6.48 -5.30
CA MET A 35 -11.24 6.26 -4.41
C MET A 35 -10.98 5.29 -3.26
N ASN A 36 -9.90 4.51 -3.33
CA ASN A 36 -9.53 3.51 -2.33
C ASN A 36 -8.15 3.78 -1.71
N SER A 37 -7.58 4.97 -1.90
CA SER A 37 -6.36 5.37 -1.21
C SER A 37 -6.65 5.54 0.29
N PRO A 38 -5.74 5.10 1.17
CA PRO A 38 -5.88 5.38 2.59
C PRO A 38 -5.84 6.90 2.81
N ILE A 39 -6.72 7.37 3.69
CA ILE A 39 -6.69 8.75 4.13
C ILE A 39 -5.80 8.80 5.37
N ILE A 40 -4.76 9.61 5.33
CA ILE A 40 -3.90 9.90 6.47
C ILE A 40 -4.16 11.34 6.87
N GLU A 41 -4.63 11.56 8.09
CA GLU A 41 -4.73 12.87 8.71
C GLU A 41 -3.71 12.98 9.82
N GLU A 42 -2.94 14.06 9.77
CA GLU A 42 -1.91 14.37 10.75
C GLU A 42 -1.79 15.87 10.93
N ILE A 43 -0.99 16.27 11.90
CA ILE A 43 -0.74 17.67 12.23
C ILE A 43 0.75 17.94 12.10
N ALA A 44 1.11 18.98 11.35
CA ALA A 44 2.44 19.56 11.33
C ALA A 44 2.52 20.70 12.36
N GLU A 45 3.55 20.71 13.19
CA GLU A 45 3.75 21.75 14.20
C GLU A 45 4.36 23.00 13.57
N SER A 46 5.10 22.83 12.50
CA SER A 46 5.77 23.88 11.72
C SER A 46 5.61 23.59 10.21
N HIS A 47 6.28 24.35 9.37
CA HIS A 47 6.46 23.93 7.98
C HIS A 47 7.23 22.62 7.97
N ALA A 48 6.60 21.55 7.50
CA ALA A 48 7.15 20.21 7.59
C ALA A 48 7.29 19.54 6.22
N GLU A 49 8.40 18.82 6.05
CA GLU A 49 8.62 17.89 4.96
C GLU A 49 7.99 16.55 5.31
N ILE A 50 7.03 16.12 4.49
CA ILE A 50 6.29 14.88 4.67
C ILE A 50 6.83 13.83 3.72
N LYS A 51 7.23 12.67 4.24
CA LYS A 51 7.60 11.50 3.45
C LYS A 51 6.72 10.33 3.84
N VAL A 52 6.04 9.74 2.87
CA VAL A 52 5.30 8.49 3.04
C VAL A 52 6.13 7.37 2.45
N LYS A 53 6.44 6.39 3.28
CA LYS A 53 7.21 5.20 2.90
C LYS A 53 6.33 3.96 2.94
N GLN A 54 6.48 3.12 1.93
CA GLN A 54 5.89 1.79 1.87
C GLN A 54 7.00 0.77 1.63
N GLN A 55 7.09 -0.24 2.49
CA GLN A 55 8.17 -1.25 2.41
C GLN A 55 9.58 -0.63 2.35
N GLY A 56 9.81 0.41 3.18
CA GLY A 56 11.09 1.13 3.24
C GLY A 56 11.35 2.13 2.09
N ARG A 57 10.48 2.21 1.09
CA ARG A 57 10.62 3.11 -0.07
C ARG A 57 9.70 4.31 0.05
N THR A 58 10.22 5.51 -0.25
CA THR A 58 9.40 6.72 -0.33
C THR A 58 8.50 6.65 -1.56
N ILE A 59 7.18 6.61 -1.32
CA ILE A 59 6.15 6.60 -2.36
C ILE A 59 5.55 7.98 -2.60
N TYR A 60 5.61 8.87 -1.59
CA TYR A 60 5.07 10.22 -1.67
C TYR A 60 5.91 11.18 -0.83
N GLU A 61 6.08 12.40 -1.32
CA GLU A 61 6.82 13.46 -0.63
C GLU A 61 6.19 14.81 -0.94
N THR A 62 5.96 15.62 0.10
CA THR A 62 5.39 16.96 -0.03
C THR A 62 5.83 17.84 1.14
N ILE A 63 5.61 19.15 1.02
CA ILE A 63 5.79 20.12 2.09
C ILE A 63 4.41 20.64 2.48
N VAL A 64 4.14 20.70 3.78
CA VAL A 64 2.88 21.18 4.33
C VAL A 64 3.12 22.37 5.25
N PRO A 65 2.17 23.34 5.31
CA PRO A 65 2.20 24.40 6.29
C PRO A 65 1.89 23.87 7.69
N PRO A 66 2.14 24.66 8.75
CA PRO A 66 1.71 24.33 10.09
C PRO A 66 0.19 24.12 10.16
N GLY A 67 -0.23 23.09 10.87
CA GLY A 67 -1.63 22.76 11.06
C GLY A 67 -2.01 21.35 10.60
N PRO A 68 -3.31 21.04 10.62
CA PRO A 68 -3.81 19.75 10.15
C PRO A 68 -3.65 19.64 8.62
N PHE A 69 -3.19 18.47 8.17
CA PHE A 69 -3.12 18.15 6.75
C PHE A 69 -3.71 16.77 6.48
N ILE A 70 -4.22 16.59 5.27
CA ILE A 70 -4.85 15.35 4.80
C ILE A 70 -4.09 14.87 3.57
N LEU A 71 -3.67 13.61 3.60
CA LEU A 71 -3.14 12.91 2.44
C LEU A 71 -4.20 11.89 1.99
N ASN A 72 -4.79 12.11 0.83
CA ASN A 72 -5.90 11.30 0.30
C ASN A 72 -5.60 10.64 -1.04
N ASP A 73 -4.52 11.04 -1.71
CA ASP A 73 -4.18 10.59 -3.05
C ASP A 73 -2.84 9.87 -3.08
N LEU A 74 -2.60 9.01 -2.08
CA LEU A 74 -1.35 8.29 -1.96
C LEU A 74 -1.26 7.16 -3.01
N PRO A 75 -0.16 7.05 -3.76
CA PRO A 75 0.06 5.98 -4.75
C PRO A 75 0.46 4.67 -4.05
N VAL A 76 -0.43 4.12 -3.25
CA VAL A 76 -0.19 2.93 -2.45
C VAL A 76 -0.50 1.65 -3.22
N ILE A 77 0.22 0.59 -2.91
CA ILE A 77 0.10 -0.70 -3.58
C ILE A 77 -0.23 -1.79 -2.57
N GLY A 78 -1.32 -2.49 -2.85
CA GLY A 78 -1.73 -3.64 -2.05
C GLY A 78 -2.11 -3.27 -0.61
N SER A 79 -2.12 -4.25 0.27
CA SER A 79 -2.37 -4.07 1.71
C SER A 79 -1.06 -4.12 2.43
N ASN A 80 -0.72 -3.10 3.16
CA ASN A 80 0.49 -3.12 3.98
C ASN A 80 0.56 -1.92 4.91
N GLU A 81 1.73 -1.74 5.45
CA GLU A 81 2.16 -0.68 6.31
C GLU A 81 2.60 0.54 5.50
N LEU A 82 2.16 1.72 5.91
CA LEU A 82 2.71 3.00 5.51
C LEU A 82 3.41 3.63 6.71
N VAL A 83 4.66 4.00 6.54
CA VAL A 83 5.40 4.79 7.51
C VAL A 83 5.38 6.25 7.05
N LEU A 84 4.70 7.08 7.81
CA LEU A 84 4.69 8.52 7.64
C LEU A 84 5.84 9.12 8.44
N GLU A 85 6.75 9.81 7.78
CA GLU A 85 7.80 10.62 8.40
C GLU A 85 7.46 12.10 8.23
N ILE A 86 7.38 12.80 9.34
CA ILE A 86 7.14 14.26 9.40
C ILE A 86 8.42 14.88 9.94
N LYS A 87 9.14 15.60 9.08
CA LYS A 87 10.34 16.33 9.47
C LYS A 87 9.97 17.80 9.63
N GLU A 88 9.97 18.26 10.86
CA GLU A 88 9.66 19.64 11.23
C GLU A 88 10.79 20.61 10.86
N ALA A 89 10.50 21.91 10.82
CA ALA A 89 11.47 22.94 10.50
C ALA A 89 12.67 22.98 11.46
N ASP A 90 12.50 22.57 12.70
CA ASP A 90 13.57 22.45 13.70
C ASP A 90 14.42 21.18 13.55
N GLY A 91 14.14 20.35 12.54
CA GLY A 91 14.86 19.12 12.26
C GLY A 91 14.36 17.88 13.01
N ARG A 92 13.41 18.00 13.94
CA ARG A 92 12.78 16.84 14.59
C ARG A 92 12.04 15.98 13.57
N ILE A 93 12.21 14.66 13.67
CA ILE A 93 11.52 13.70 12.81
C ILE A 93 10.56 12.89 13.68
N ARG A 94 9.27 13.00 13.35
CA ARG A 94 8.22 12.12 13.93
C ARG A 94 7.86 11.05 12.91
N LYS A 95 7.66 9.83 13.41
CA LYS A 95 7.21 8.70 12.59
C LYS A 95 5.91 8.17 13.13
N SER A 96 4.97 7.87 12.23
CA SER A 96 3.75 7.13 12.54
C SER A 96 3.51 6.04 11.52
N THR A 97 2.97 4.93 11.97
CA THR A 97 2.72 3.75 11.13
C THR A 97 1.23 3.59 10.94
N HIS A 98 0.80 3.51 9.70
CA HIS A 98 -0.59 3.33 9.31
C HIS A 98 -0.73 2.02 8.54
N TYR A 99 -1.63 1.15 8.98
CA TYR A 99 -1.97 -0.09 8.28
C TYR A 99 -3.23 0.13 7.44
N PHE A 100 -3.17 -0.29 6.19
CA PHE A 100 -4.27 -0.09 5.25
C PHE A 100 -4.40 -1.25 4.27
N THR A 101 -5.53 -1.28 3.58
CA THR A 101 -5.76 -2.15 2.43
C THR A 101 -6.38 -1.35 1.30
N THR A 102 -5.92 -1.59 0.08
CA THR A 102 -6.51 -0.99 -1.12
C THR A 102 -7.36 -2.01 -1.85
N MET A 103 -8.43 -1.54 -2.46
CA MET A 103 -9.19 -2.32 -3.43
C MET A 103 -8.69 -1.98 -4.83
N PRO A 104 -8.57 -2.95 -5.73
CA PRO A 104 -8.39 -2.65 -7.14
C PRO A 104 -9.55 -1.78 -7.64
N ASN A 105 -9.26 -0.87 -8.56
CA ASN A 105 -10.30 -0.03 -9.14
C ASN A 105 -11.38 -0.88 -9.79
N GLN A 106 -12.64 -0.58 -9.46
CA GLN A 106 -13.78 -1.15 -10.15
C GLN A 106 -13.89 -0.51 -11.55
N LEU A 107 -13.87 -1.34 -12.56
CA LEU A 107 -14.04 -0.90 -13.94
C LEU A 107 -15.47 -1.12 -14.40
N LYS A 108 -16.01 -0.17 -15.16
CA LYS A 108 -17.30 -0.33 -15.86
C LYS A 108 -17.17 -1.47 -16.87
N LYS A 109 -18.29 -2.14 -17.15
CA LYS A 109 -18.37 -3.24 -18.14
C LYS A 109 -17.68 -2.87 -19.45
N GLY A 110 -16.79 -3.76 -19.92
CA GLY A 110 -16.06 -3.60 -21.18
C GLY A 110 -14.89 -2.62 -21.13
N ARG A 111 -14.68 -1.91 -20.01
CA ARG A 111 -13.50 -1.07 -19.82
C ARG A 111 -12.31 -1.91 -19.44
N TYR A 112 -11.12 -1.50 -19.90
CA TYR A 112 -9.85 -2.12 -19.55
C TYR A 112 -8.82 -1.06 -19.16
N GLN A 113 -7.87 -1.46 -18.35
CA GLN A 113 -6.71 -0.67 -17.97
C GLN A 113 -5.48 -1.54 -18.10
N TYR A 114 -4.39 -0.95 -18.53
CA TYR A 114 -3.10 -1.62 -18.62
C TYR A 114 -1.99 -0.70 -18.10
N ASN A 115 -0.92 -1.32 -17.66
CA ASN A 115 0.30 -0.65 -17.27
C ASN A 115 1.47 -1.57 -17.65
N PHE A 116 2.38 -1.05 -18.46
CA PHE A 116 3.58 -1.76 -18.85
C PHE A 116 4.80 -0.92 -18.47
N ILE A 117 5.72 -1.53 -17.75
CA ILE A 117 6.94 -0.91 -17.28
C ILE A 117 8.11 -1.77 -17.68
N SER A 118 9.12 -1.17 -18.30
CA SER A 118 10.36 -1.84 -18.64
C SER A 118 11.56 -0.92 -18.45
N GLY A 119 12.64 -1.46 -17.94
CA GLY A 119 13.87 -0.70 -17.73
C GLY A 119 14.86 -1.45 -16.86
N TYR A 120 15.88 -0.72 -16.46
CA TYR A 120 16.91 -1.21 -15.54
C TYR A 120 16.65 -0.62 -14.15
N SER A 121 16.57 -1.48 -13.15
CA SER A 121 16.41 -1.02 -11.76
C SER A 121 17.65 -0.23 -11.34
N TYR A 122 17.41 0.99 -10.86
CA TYR A 122 18.45 1.92 -10.47
C TYR A 122 18.50 2.04 -8.94
N ASP A 123 19.58 1.53 -8.35
CA ASP A 123 19.86 1.71 -6.94
C ASP A 123 21.16 2.52 -6.77
N ARG A 124 21.04 3.75 -6.25
CA ARG A 124 22.20 4.63 -6.02
C ARG A 124 23.26 3.97 -5.10
N TYR A 125 22.83 3.11 -4.20
CA TYR A 125 23.73 2.45 -3.26
C TYR A 125 24.66 1.44 -3.95
N ASN A 126 24.17 0.73 -4.96
CA ASN A 126 24.96 -0.25 -5.71
C ASN A 126 25.94 0.38 -6.70
N GLN A 127 25.73 1.63 -7.08
CA GLN A 127 26.62 2.36 -7.97
C GLN A 127 27.96 2.70 -7.31
N PHE A 128 28.01 2.89 -5.99
CA PHE A 128 29.23 3.13 -5.24
C PHE A 128 30.09 1.87 -5.04
N ASN A 129 29.50 0.68 -5.17
CA ASN A 129 30.17 -0.60 -4.93
C ASN A 129 30.64 -1.31 -6.22
N ASN A 130 30.69 -0.63 -7.35
CA ASN A 130 31.19 -1.19 -8.64
C ASN A 130 30.55 -2.50 -9.10
N GLN A 131 29.35 -2.83 -8.58
CA GLN A 131 28.55 -3.95 -9.06
C GLN A 131 27.61 -3.46 -10.19
N ASN A 132 28.15 -3.47 -11.41
CA ASN A 132 27.47 -3.06 -12.63
C ASN A 132 26.29 -3.97 -13.07
N ASN A 133 25.65 -4.66 -12.17
CA ASN A 133 24.48 -5.47 -12.46
C ASN A 133 23.19 -4.69 -12.21
N ASN A 134 22.84 -3.78 -13.11
CA ASN A 134 21.51 -3.19 -13.14
C ASN A 134 20.50 -4.23 -13.65
N PRO A 135 19.68 -4.83 -12.77
CA PRO A 135 18.78 -5.89 -13.20
C PRO A 135 17.68 -5.33 -14.10
N ILE A 136 17.36 -6.08 -15.13
CA ILE A 136 16.19 -5.81 -15.95
C ILE A 136 14.94 -5.96 -15.09
N PHE A 137 14.10 -4.94 -15.13
CA PHE A 137 12.80 -4.90 -14.49
C PHE A 137 11.72 -4.86 -15.58
N LEU A 138 10.78 -5.79 -15.52
CA LEU A 138 9.61 -5.83 -16.37
C LEU A 138 8.37 -5.98 -15.48
N LEU A 139 7.35 -5.19 -15.76
CA LEU A 139 6.05 -5.30 -15.10
C LEU A 139 4.96 -5.09 -16.15
N GLY A 140 4.04 -6.04 -16.23
CA GLY A 140 2.81 -5.93 -17.00
C GLY A 140 1.61 -6.06 -16.07
N GLU A 141 0.67 -5.13 -16.12
CA GLU A 141 -0.59 -5.17 -15.39
C GLU A 141 -1.75 -5.01 -16.35
N PHE A 142 -2.81 -5.74 -16.11
CA PHE A 142 -4.04 -5.65 -16.89
C PHE A 142 -5.26 -5.79 -15.97
N SER A 143 -6.29 -5.00 -16.22
CA SER A 143 -7.58 -5.07 -15.55
C SER A 143 -8.70 -4.96 -16.58
N TYR A 144 -9.77 -5.71 -16.36
CA TYR A 144 -10.93 -5.73 -17.25
C TYR A 144 -12.24 -5.79 -16.48
N GLY A 145 -13.16 -4.88 -16.79
CA GLY A 145 -14.52 -4.87 -16.25
C GLY A 145 -15.40 -5.91 -16.97
N ILE A 146 -15.62 -7.05 -16.34
CA ILE A 146 -16.44 -8.14 -16.89
C ILE A 146 -17.90 -7.70 -16.97
N ASN A 147 -18.39 -7.08 -15.91
CA ASN A 147 -19.69 -6.47 -15.81
C ASN A 147 -19.67 -5.24 -14.91
N GLN A 148 -20.83 -4.67 -14.58
CA GLN A 148 -20.90 -3.47 -13.73
C GLN A 148 -20.42 -3.69 -12.28
N LYS A 149 -20.32 -4.95 -11.85
CA LYS A 149 -19.96 -5.30 -10.46
C LYS A 149 -18.65 -6.07 -10.34
N ILE A 150 -18.16 -6.69 -11.42
CA ILE A 150 -17.00 -7.59 -11.36
C ILE A 150 -15.91 -7.04 -12.26
N THR A 151 -14.72 -6.89 -11.68
CA THR A 151 -13.48 -6.59 -12.41
C THR A 151 -12.46 -7.70 -12.17
N ALA A 152 -11.93 -8.27 -13.24
CA ALA A 152 -10.79 -9.17 -13.20
C ALA A 152 -9.51 -8.38 -13.42
N TYR A 153 -8.43 -8.77 -12.74
CA TYR A 153 -7.14 -8.12 -12.88
C TYR A 153 -5.99 -9.10 -12.66
N GLY A 154 -4.85 -8.77 -13.22
CA GLY A 154 -3.63 -9.56 -13.07
C GLY A 154 -2.39 -8.76 -13.38
N ALA A 155 -1.25 -9.27 -12.90
CA ALA A 155 0.05 -8.70 -13.12
C ALA A 155 1.14 -9.76 -13.18
N ILE A 156 2.16 -9.48 -13.97
CA ILE A 156 3.39 -10.28 -14.03
C ILE A 156 4.56 -9.33 -13.83
N ARG A 157 5.43 -9.64 -12.88
CA ARG A 157 6.67 -8.90 -12.64
C ARG A 157 7.86 -9.82 -12.78
N LYS A 158 8.85 -9.39 -13.54
CA LYS A 158 10.17 -10.01 -13.64
C LYS A 158 11.22 -9.05 -13.12
N LYS A 159 12.02 -9.50 -12.15
CA LYS A 159 13.16 -8.77 -11.61
C LYS A 159 14.30 -9.75 -11.33
N LEU A 160 15.46 -9.61 -12.02
CA LEU A 160 16.56 -10.58 -11.92
C LEU A 160 16.06 -12.02 -12.13
N ASN A 161 16.30 -12.87 -11.13
CA ASN A 161 15.88 -14.27 -11.09
C ASN A 161 14.57 -14.48 -10.30
N SER A 162 13.75 -13.44 -10.16
CA SER A 162 12.50 -13.49 -9.39
C SER A 162 11.33 -13.09 -10.26
N ASN A 163 10.46 -14.05 -10.55
CA ASN A 163 9.17 -13.78 -11.16
C ASN A 163 8.09 -13.70 -10.08
N THR A 164 7.13 -12.83 -10.28
CA THR A 164 5.94 -12.71 -9.43
C THR A 164 4.73 -12.70 -10.33
N PHE A 165 3.78 -13.59 -10.07
CA PHE A 165 2.50 -13.66 -10.74
C PHE A 165 1.42 -13.23 -9.76
N PHE A 166 0.50 -12.41 -10.22
CA PHE A 166 -0.60 -11.89 -9.42
C PHE A 166 -1.88 -11.93 -10.24
N SER A 167 -2.96 -12.40 -9.64
CA SER A 167 -4.28 -12.36 -10.26
C SER A 167 -5.36 -12.22 -9.20
N GLY A 168 -6.49 -11.64 -9.57
CA GLY A 168 -7.59 -11.46 -8.65
C GLY A 168 -8.87 -11.01 -9.32
N LEU A 169 -9.91 -11.01 -8.49
CA LEU A 169 -11.25 -10.53 -8.83
C LEU A 169 -11.70 -9.54 -7.77
N SER A 170 -12.32 -8.45 -8.18
CA SER A 170 -13.04 -7.56 -7.29
C SER A 170 -14.51 -7.52 -7.61
N LEU A 171 -15.32 -7.45 -6.56
CA LEU A 171 -16.78 -7.42 -6.61
C LEU A 171 -17.28 -6.16 -5.90
N ASP A 172 -18.03 -5.34 -6.63
CA ASP A 172 -18.77 -4.21 -6.06
C ASP A 172 -20.12 -4.70 -5.51
N LEU A 173 -20.31 -4.55 -4.21
CA LEU A 173 -21.53 -4.86 -3.50
C LEU A 173 -22.45 -3.62 -3.35
N GLY A 174 -22.14 -2.53 -4.06
CA GLY A 174 -22.87 -1.27 -4.02
C GLY A 174 -22.85 -0.66 -2.62
N ARG A 175 -24.03 -0.46 -2.02
CA ARG A 175 -24.13 0.11 -0.66
C ARG A 175 -23.40 -0.69 0.43
N TRP A 176 -23.07 -1.93 0.18
CA TRP A 176 -22.35 -2.80 1.13
C TRP A 176 -20.83 -2.71 1.00
N GLY A 177 -20.31 -1.93 0.04
CA GLY A 177 -18.87 -1.77 -0.17
C GLY A 177 -18.32 -2.68 -1.25
N GLY A 178 -17.05 -3.04 -1.16
CA GLY A 178 -16.38 -3.89 -2.13
C GLY A 178 -15.63 -5.05 -1.47
N VAL A 179 -15.50 -6.15 -2.19
CA VAL A 179 -14.69 -7.31 -1.82
C VAL A 179 -13.71 -7.60 -2.95
N ALA A 180 -12.48 -7.95 -2.62
CA ALA A 180 -11.51 -8.46 -3.59
C ALA A 180 -10.80 -9.70 -3.05
N SER A 181 -10.55 -10.65 -3.95
CA SER A 181 -9.80 -11.86 -3.67
C SER A 181 -8.64 -11.97 -4.64
N ASP A 182 -7.44 -12.16 -4.12
CA ASP A 182 -6.19 -12.17 -4.89
C ASP A 182 -5.36 -13.40 -4.57
N ILE A 183 -4.62 -13.85 -5.58
CA ILE A 183 -3.60 -14.88 -5.47
C ILE A 183 -2.30 -14.30 -6.01
N SER A 184 -1.22 -14.45 -5.26
CA SER A 184 0.13 -14.06 -5.67
C SER A 184 1.06 -15.26 -5.55
N TYR A 185 1.85 -15.51 -6.57
CA TYR A 185 2.91 -16.52 -6.57
C TYR A 185 4.26 -15.84 -6.69
N PHE A 186 5.13 -16.07 -5.72
CA PHE A 186 6.50 -15.59 -5.68
C PHE A 186 7.44 -16.75 -5.97
N GLU A 187 7.98 -16.78 -7.19
CA GLU A 187 8.82 -17.90 -7.65
C GLU A 187 10.11 -18.02 -6.82
N HIS A 188 10.72 -16.91 -6.42
CA HIS A 188 12.00 -16.90 -5.71
C HIS A 188 12.02 -17.73 -4.43
N ASN A 189 10.91 -17.73 -3.70
CA ASN A 189 10.77 -18.46 -2.43
C ASN A 189 9.68 -19.52 -2.46
N ASN A 190 9.15 -19.85 -3.65
CA ASN A 190 8.05 -20.81 -3.86
C ASN A 190 6.86 -20.53 -2.92
N LEU A 191 6.50 -19.26 -2.76
CA LEU A 191 5.48 -18.82 -1.84
C LEU A 191 4.19 -18.44 -2.58
N LEU A 192 3.08 -19.02 -2.16
CA LEU A 192 1.73 -18.58 -2.52
C LEU A 192 1.17 -17.70 -1.41
N LYS A 193 0.57 -16.58 -1.82
CA LYS A 193 -0.21 -15.70 -0.94
C LYS A 193 -1.63 -15.63 -1.46
N TYR A 194 -2.57 -15.97 -0.62
CA TYR A 194 -4.00 -15.72 -0.83
C TYR A 194 -4.38 -14.51 -0.01
N GLN A 195 -5.13 -13.58 -0.59
CA GLN A 195 -5.56 -12.38 0.11
C GLN A 195 -7.04 -12.11 -0.15
N LEU A 196 -7.77 -11.83 0.92
CA LEU A 196 -9.16 -11.35 0.88
C LEU A 196 -9.19 -9.94 1.46
N ARG A 197 -9.85 -9.02 0.77
CA ARG A 197 -9.98 -7.63 1.18
C ARG A 197 -11.43 -7.21 1.15
N TYR A 198 -11.82 -6.42 2.12
CA TYR A 198 -13.13 -5.77 2.19
C TYR A 198 -12.93 -4.29 2.48
N ASN A 199 -13.64 -3.45 1.76
CA ASN A 199 -13.65 -2.01 1.96
C ASN A 199 -15.10 -1.51 1.97
N LYS A 200 -15.41 -0.67 2.95
CA LYS A 200 -16.70 0.02 3.06
C LYS A 200 -16.48 1.47 3.43
N ARG A 201 -17.09 2.36 2.67
CA ARG A 201 -17.17 3.79 3.01
C ARG A 201 -18.63 4.20 3.15
N TRP A 202 -18.96 4.82 4.28
CA TRP A 202 -20.27 5.43 4.52
C TRP A 202 -20.17 6.92 4.19
N SER A 203 -20.58 7.31 2.98
CA SER A 203 -20.47 8.69 2.47
C SER A 203 -21.19 9.72 3.34
N ASN A 204 -22.29 9.33 3.99
CA ASN A 204 -23.11 10.24 4.81
C ASN A 204 -22.37 10.72 6.07
N ILE A 205 -21.53 9.89 6.64
CA ILE A 205 -20.76 10.16 7.87
C ILE A 205 -19.25 10.20 7.65
N GLY A 206 -18.80 9.90 6.41
CA GLY A 206 -17.38 9.89 6.04
C GLY A 206 -16.59 8.70 6.56
N THR A 207 -17.21 7.80 7.35
CA THR A 207 -16.54 6.62 7.93
C THR A 207 -16.03 5.68 6.87
N SER A 208 -14.80 5.19 7.04
CA SER A 208 -14.22 4.16 6.19
C SER A 208 -13.77 2.97 7.04
N LEU A 209 -14.12 1.77 6.61
CA LEU A 209 -13.70 0.49 7.19
C LEU A 209 -12.97 -0.30 6.13
N ASN A 210 -11.77 -0.78 6.48
CA ASN A 210 -10.97 -1.67 5.67
C ASN A 210 -10.63 -2.91 6.46
N ILE A 211 -10.80 -4.08 5.86
CA ILE A 211 -10.44 -5.38 6.43
C ILE A 211 -9.62 -6.14 5.40
N SER A 212 -8.52 -6.73 5.80
CA SER A 212 -7.79 -7.67 4.96
C SER A 212 -7.32 -8.88 5.74
N SER A 213 -7.32 -10.01 5.07
CA SER A 213 -6.78 -11.28 5.54
C SER A 213 -5.85 -11.82 4.46
N SER A 214 -4.65 -12.20 4.84
CA SER A 214 -3.67 -12.83 3.95
C SER A 214 -3.22 -14.15 4.55
N HIS A 215 -3.15 -15.18 3.70
CA HIS A 215 -2.62 -16.49 4.03
C HIS A 215 -1.43 -16.80 3.14
N TYR A 216 -0.33 -17.26 3.74
CA TYR A 216 0.91 -17.57 3.06
C TYR A 216 1.17 -19.08 3.14
N GLN A 217 1.42 -19.71 2.00
CA GLN A 217 1.68 -21.12 1.87
C GLN A 217 2.96 -21.36 1.06
N SER A 218 3.92 -22.08 1.61
CA SER A 218 5.08 -22.56 0.86
C SER A 218 4.71 -23.79 0.04
N ILE A 219 5.08 -23.81 -1.25
CA ILE A 219 4.77 -24.93 -2.17
C ILE A 219 5.82 -26.03 -2.06
N LYS A 220 7.08 -25.69 -1.72
CA LYS A 220 8.17 -26.67 -1.57
C LYS A 220 8.70 -26.69 -0.15
N SER A 221 8.76 -27.88 0.43
CA SER A 221 9.32 -28.16 1.75
C SER A 221 10.80 -28.56 1.67
N ASP A 222 11.57 -28.11 0.68
CA ASP A 222 12.98 -28.47 0.61
C ASP A 222 13.81 -27.63 1.56
N SER A 223 14.50 -28.32 2.42
CA SER A 223 15.44 -27.87 3.45
C SER A 223 16.72 -27.25 2.87
N VAL A 224 16.60 -26.31 1.96
CA VAL A 224 17.73 -25.50 1.52
C VAL A 224 17.76 -24.23 2.37
N SER A 225 18.88 -24.08 3.06
CA SER A 225 19.23 -22.94 3.92
C SER A 225 19.09 -21.60 3.19
N ILE A 226 17.87 -21.07 3.11
CA ILE A 226 17.58 -19.73 2.61
C ILE A 226 17.90 -18.77 3.74
N ARG A 227 18.77 -17.81 3.48
CA ARG A 227 19.06 -16.68 4.37
C ARG A 227 17.73 -16.11 4.87
N LYS A 228 17.54 -16.18 6.18
CA LYS A 228 16.36 -15.72 6.91
C LYS A 228 16.03 -14.27 6.55
N SER A 229 15.13 -14.06 5.61
CA SER A 229 14.38 -12.82 5.53
C SER A 229 13.29 -12.87 6.60
N GLN A 230 13.08 -11.80 7.32
CA GLN A 230 12.13 -11.71 8.43
C GLN A 230 10.67 -12.04 8.04
N THR A 231 10.36 -12.02 6.74
CA THR A 231 9.04 -12.37 6.17
C THR A 231 8.79 -13.87 6.00
N ASP A 232 9.81 -14.72 6.13
CA ASP A 232 9.74 -16.14 5.74
C ASP A 232 8.94 -17.02 6.71
N ASN A 233 8.44 -16.46 7.80
CA ASN A 233 7.72 -17.21 8.82
C ASN A 233 6.25 -16.79 9.02
N ILE A 234 5.77 -15.78 8.30
CA ILE A 234 4.37 -15.36 8.43
C ILE A 234 3.48 -16.39 7.76
N LYS A 235 2.52 -16.93 8.51
CA LYS A 235 1.49 -17.85 8.02
C LYS A 235 0.20 -17.10 7.69
N ASN A 236 -0.22 -16.21 8.56
CA ASN A 236 -1.40 -15.39 8.34
C ASN A 236 -1.12 -13.93 8.75
N SER A 237 -1.76 -13.01 8.07
CA SER A 237 -1.75 -11.59 8.42
C SER A 237 -3.17 -11.04 8.35
N TYR A 238 -3.59 -10.35 9.40
CA TYR A 238 -4.90 -9.73 9.50
C TYR A 238 -4.74 -8.24 9.74
N THR A 239 -5.50 -7.44 9.02
CA THR A 239 -5.52 -5.99 9.21
C THR A 239 -6.96 -5.51 9.24
N ILE A 240 -7.29 -4.70 10.23
CA ILE A 240 -8.56 -4.00 10.33
C ILE A 240 -8.23 -2.53 10.57
N SER A 241 -8.80 -1.64 9.79
CA SER A 241 -8.66 -0.20 10.03
C SER A 241 -9.99 0.50 9.85
N LEU A 242 -10.29 1.38 10.79
CA LEU A 242 -11.47 2.23 10.79
C LEU A 242 -11.01 3.68 10.90
N PHE A 243 -11.59 4.51 10.08
CA PHE A 243 -11.39 5.94 10.04
C PHE A 243 -12.73 6.63 10.16
N GLN A 244 -12.87 7.56 11.10
CA GLN A 244 -14.08 8.29 11.41
C GLN A 244 -13.81 9.79 11.51
N PRO A 245 -14.20 10.60 10.52
CA PRO A 245 -14.22 12.05 10.69
C PRO A 245 -15.32 12.45 11.67
N ILE A 246 -14.97 13.26 12.65
CA ILE A 246 -15.89 13.80 13.65
C ILE A 246 -16.05 15.28 13.35
N LYS A 247 -17.22 15.66 12.83
CA LYS A 247 -17.50 17.07 12.47
C LYS A 247 -17.11 17.98 13.64
N SER A 248 -16.39 19.05 13.33
CA SER A 248 -15.94 20.09 14.27
C SER A 248 -14.90 19.65 15.32
N PHE A 249 -14.70 18.36 15.55
CA PHE A 249 -13.74 17.84 16.52
C PHE A 249 -12.50 17.19 15.90
N GLY A 250 -12.53 16.89 14.59
CA GLY A 250 -11.37 16.29 13.92
C GLY A 250 -11.62 14.85 13.46
N THR A 251 -10.64 13.97 13.60
CA THR A 251 -10.70 12.62 13.09
C THR A 251 -10.26 11.60 14.13
N PHE A 252 -11.00 10.53 14.23
CA PHE A 252 -10.66 9.34 14.98
C PHE A 252 -10.25 8.24 14.04
N SER A 253 -9.16 7.55 14.33
CA SER A 253 -8.78 6.32 13.63
C SER A 253 -8.38 5.22 14.60
N ILE A 254 -8.69 3.99 14.24
CA ILE A 254 -8.24 2.79 14.92
C ILE A 254 -7.76 1.78 13.89
N GLY A 255 -6.60 1.20 14.13
CA GLY A 255 -6.00 0.14 13.34
C GLY A 255 -5.61 -1.04 14.22
N TYR A 256 -5.91 -2.23 13.76
CA TYR A 256 -5.44 -3.49 14.32
C TYR A 256 -4.70 -4.26 13.23
N HIS A 257 -3.52 -4.72 13.56
CA HIS A 257 -2.71 -5.57 12.68
C HIS A 257 -2.17 -6.75 13.48
N GLN A 258 -2.27 -7.95 12.92
CA GLN A 258 -1.76 -9.18 13.55
C GLN A 258 -1.06 -10.02 12.50
N ASN A 259 0.13 -10.52 12.83
CA ASN A 259 0.83 -11.54 12.09
C ASN A 259 0.90 -12.82 12.92
N SER A 260 0.54 -13.93 12.30
CA SER A 260 0.69 -15.26 12.85
C SER A 260 1.84 -15.98 12.16
N TYR A 261 2.70 -16.62 12.92
CA TYR A 261 3.91 -17.27 12.43
C TYR A 261 3.85 -18.78 12.64
N ALA A 262 4.60 -19.53 11.83
CA ALA A 262 4.64 -20.98 11.94
C ALA A 262 5.46 -21.47 13.16
N LYS A 263 6.48 -20.71 13.60
CA LYS A 263 7.47 -21.15 14.59
C LYS A 263 7.68 -20.19 15.77
N ARG A 264 7.01 -19.05 15.80
CA ARG A 264 7.08 -18.08 16.89
C ARG A 264 5.69 -17.62 17.30
N LYS A 265 5.57 -16.91 18.42
CA LYS A 265 4.32 -16.32 18.86
C LYS A 265 3.83 -15.26 17.86
N ASN A 266 2.54 -15.00 17.88
CA ASN A 266 1.91 -14.00 17.03
C ASN A 266 2.30 -12.59 17.50
N ASP A 267 2.57 -11.70 16.55
CA ASP A 267 2.74 -10.29 16.82
C ASP A 267 1.42 -9.57 16.58
N PHE A 268 1.11 -8.58 17.37
CA PHE A 268 0.01 -7.69 17.08
C PHE A 268 0.35 -6.23 17.36
N THR A 269 -0.31 -5.33 16.65
CA THR A 269 -0.20 -3.90 16.83
C THR A 269 -1.59 -3.28 16.82
N ILE A 270 -1.88 -2.46 17.83
CA ILE A 270 -3.07 -1.63 17.90
C ILE A 270 -2.62 -0.18 17.83
N ASN A 271 -3.14 0.56 16.88
CA ASN A 271 -2.93 1.99 16.75
C ASN A 271 -4.26 2.71 16.90
N THR A 272 -4.33 3.69 17.78
CA THR A 272 -5.49 4.54 17.91
C THR A 272 -5.04 5.98 17.87
N SER A 273 -5.70 6.81 17.10
CA SER A 273 -5.41 8.24 17.06
C SER A 273 -6.68 9.08 17.07
N LEU A 274 -6.60 10.19 17.76
CA LEU A 274 -7.59 11.26 17.71
C LEU A 274 -6.85 12.55 17.39
N SER A 275 -7.17 13.15 16.26
CA SER A 275 -6.59 14.42 15.81
C SER A 275 -7.70 15.46 15.74
N SER A 276 -7.48 16.64 16.32
CA SER A 276 -8.45 17.73 16.34
C SER A 276 -7.76 19.07 16.14
N SER A 277 -8.49 20.00 15.54
CA SER A 277 -8.09 21.40 15.43
C SER A 277 -9.20 22.28 15.99
N ILE A 278 -8.94 22.95 17.11
CA ILE A 278 -9.89 23.86 17.76
C ILE A 278 -9.29 25.28 17.74
N LYS A 279 -9.95 26.19 17.00
CA LYS A 279 -9.46 27.54 16.74
C LYS A 279 -8.07 27.53 16.09
N LYS A 280 -7.03 27.98 16.82
CA LYS A 280 -5.62 28.00 16.35
C LYS A 280 -4.75 26.93 17.01
N MET A 281 -5.36 26.02 17.78
CA MET A 281 -4.63 24.94 18.48
C MET A 281 -4.97 23.60 17.88
N ASN A 282 -3.91 22.82 17.58
CA ASN A 282 -4.01 21.49 17.04
C ASN A 282 -3.67 20.48 18.13
N TYR A 283 -4.51 19.47 18.28
CA TYR A 283 -4.34 18.38 19.26
C TYR A 283 -4.25 17.05 18.53
N SER A 284 -3.30 16.23 18.95
CA SER A 284 -3.22 14.84 18.51
C SER A 284 -2.92 13.97 19.72
N ILE A 285 -3.81 13.01 19.96
CA ILE A 285 -3.62 11.95 20.95
C ILE A 285 -3.43 10.67 20.17
N LYS A 286 -2.32 10.00 20.43
CA LYS A 286 -1.99 8.72 19.79
C LYS A 286 -1.69 7.70 20.87
N TYR A 287 -2.22 6.51 20.67
CA TYR A 287 -1.91 5.34 21.48
C TYR A 287 -1.49 4.23 20.54
N GLN A 288 -0.34 3.67 20.79
CA GLN A 288 0.16 2.49 20.08
C GLN A 288 0.56 1.44 21.09
N ARG A 289 0.06 0.24 20.91
CA ARG A 289 0.51 -0.95 21.62
C ARG A 289 0.95 -1.98 20.61
N SER A 290 2.17 -2.44 20.72
CA SER A 290 2.70 -3.57 19.96
C SER A 290 3.22 -4.62 20.94
N GLU A 291 2.95 -5.88 20.65
CA GLU A 291 3.57 -7.01 21.31
C GLU A 291 4.30 -7.81 20.23
N GLU A 292 5.62 -7.79 20.31
CA GLU A 292 6.52 -8.58 19.48
C GLU A 292 7.17 -9.65 20.38
N HIS A 293 7.19 -10.89 19.91
CA HIS A 293 7.72 -12.03 20.67
C HIS A 293 8.75 -12.82 19.88
#